data_30bb32c1aad880d2a246d48a7808172a
#
_entry.id   30bb32c1aad880d2a246d48a7808172a
#
_cell.length_a   1.000
_cell.length_b   1.000
_cell.length_c   1.000
_cell.angle_alpha   90.00
_cell.angle_beta   90.00
_cell.angle_gamma   90.00
#
_symmetry.space_group_name_H-M   'P 1'
#
loop_
_entity.id
_entity.type
_entity.pdbx_description
1 polymer ?
#
loop_
_entity_poly.entity_id
_entity_poly.type
_entity_poly.pdbx_seq_one_letter_code
_entity_poly.pdbx_strand_id
1 'polypeptide(L)'
;GHLTLRGDGKDPAFAGGVHKALGLELPSALGLVANGETSLQWLAPDEWLLIVPSGTEFAVEQKLRAALDGLHISIVNVSGGQTLLELSGAKVREVLMKSTSYDVHPSNFPVGKAVGTNFAKSQLVIRHTAEDTWELLVRRSFSDYFWLWLQDASAEFGLAIKA
;
A
#
# COMPACT_ATOMS: atom_id res chain seq x y z
N GLY A 1 -9.39 -0.70 6.57
CA GLY A 1 -9.28 -2.16 6.47
C GLY A 1 -8.36 -2.60 5.37
N HIS A 2 -7.75 -3.78 5.54
CA HIS A 2 -6.76 -4.32 4.61
C HIS A 2 -7.17 -5.73 4.17
N LEU A 3 -7.20 -5.98 2.87
CA LEU A 3 -7.53 -7.26 2.27
C LEU A 3 -6.42 -7.68 1.29
N THR A 4 -5.92 -8.89 1.38
CA THR A 4 -5.07 -9.47 0.35
C THR A 4 -5.95 -10.16 -0.68
N LEU A 5 -5.79 -9.81 -1.95
CA LEU A 5 -6.46 -10.41 -3.10
C LEU A 5 -5.43 -11.17 -3.93
N ARG A 6 -5.71 -12.43 -4.25
CA ARG A 6 -4.87 -13.24 -5.15
C ARG A 6 -5.69 -13.82 -6.28
N GLY A 7 -5.08 -13.89 -7.46
CA GLY A 7 -5.67 -14.46 -8.68
C GLY A 7 -4.74 -14.31 -9.87
N ASP A 8 -5.17 -14.76 -11.02
CA ASP A 8 -4.41 -14.60 -12.26
C ASP A 8 -4.63 -13.21 -12.86
N GLY A 9 -3.67 -12.30 -12.69
CA GLY A 9 -3.74 -10.94 -13.24
C GLY A 9 -3.74 -10.86 -14.78
N LYS A 10 -3.44 -11.95 -15.48
CA LYS A 10 -3.50 -12.04 -16.93
C LYS A 10 -4.87 -12.47 -17.43
N ASP A 11 -5.71 -13.00 -16.55
CA ASP A 11 -7.08 -13.37 -16.90
C ASP A 11 -7.97 -12.12 -17.00
N PRO A 12 -8.54 -11.80 -18.19
CA PRO A 12 -9.44 -10.66 -18.35
C PRO A 12 -10.69 -10.76 -17.47
N ALA A 13 -11.14 -11.97 -17.12
CA ALA A 13 -12.29 -12.17 -16.23
C ALA A 13 -11.96 -11.75 -14.82
N PHE A 14 -10.74 -12.05 -14.33
CA PHE A 14 -10.27 -11.59 -13.02
C PHE A 14 -10.13 -10.06 -12.97
N ALA A 15 -9.42 -9.46 -13.93
CA ALA A 15 -9.25 -8.01 -14.00
C ALA A 15 -10.59 -7.27 -14.13
N GLY A 16 -11.48 -7.75 -15.00
CA GLY A 16 -12.82 -7.19 -15.18
C GLY A 16 -13.72 -7.33 -13.95
N GLY A 17 -13.61 -8.45 -13.23
CA GLY A 17 -14.32 -8.66 -11.95
C GLY A 17 -13.85 -7.72 -10.86
N VAL A 18 -12.54 -7.50 -10.73
CA VAL A 18 -11.97 -6.52 -9.80
C VAL A 18 -12.44 -5.11 -10.14
N HIS A 19 -12.38 -4.72 -11.41
CA HIS A 19 -12.88 -3.41 -11.85
C HIS A 19 -14.37 -3.24 -11.53
N LYS A 20 -15.20 -4.23 -11.82
CA LYS A 20 -16.64 -4.21 -11.52
C LYS A 20 -16.93 -4.06 -10.03
N ALA A 21 -16.15 -4.73 -9.17
CA ALA A 21 -16.36 -4.70 -7.73
C ALA A 21 -15.88 -3.40 -7.08
N LEU A 22 -14.74 -2.86 -7.54
CA LEU A 22 -14.03 -1.77 -6.86
C LEU A 22 -14.08 -0.43 -7.60
N GLY A 23 -14.36 -0.43 -8.91
CA GLY A 23 -14.20 0.75 -9.77
C GLY A 23 -12.72 1.14 -9.96
N LEU A 24 -11.80 0.19 -9.77
CA LEU A 24 -10.36 0.35 -9.91
C LEU A 24 -9.81 -0.62 -10.94
N GLU A 25 -8.87 -0.14 -11.76
CA GLU A 25 -8.11 -1.03 -12.65
C GLU A 25 -7.12 -1.86 -11.83
N LEU A 26 -6.84 -3.08 -12.28
CA LEU A 26 -5.83 -3.92 -11.66
C LEU A 26 -4.44 -3.35 -11.94
N PRO A 27 -3.68 -2.87 -10.93
CA PRO A 27 -2.40 -2.25 -11.19
C PRO A 27 -1.35 -3.26 -11.66
N SER A 28 -0.51 -2.84 -12.59
CA SER A 28 0.68 -3.58 -13.02
C SER A 28 1.74 -3.61 -11.92
N ALA A 29 2.86 -4.30 -12.20
CA ALA A 29 3.97 -4.43 -11.26
C ALA A 29 4.40 -3.08 -10.66
N LEU A 30 4.52 -3.04 -9.35
CA LEU A 30 4.84 -1.87 -8.53
C LEU A 30 3.81 -0.72 -8.61
N GLY A 31 2.67 -0.95 -9.25
CA GLY A 31 1.61 0.05 -9.39
C GLY A 31 0.72 0.15 -8.15
N LEU A 32 0.19 1.35 -7.96
CA LEU A 32 -0.80 1.72 -6.97
C LEU A 32 -1.87 2.55 -7.66
N VAL A 33 -3.13 2.18 -7.51
CA VAL A 33 -4.29 2.93 -7.96
C VAL A 33 -5.21 3.22 -6.79
N ALA A 34 -5.91 4.34 -6.84
CA ALA A 34 -6.82 4.74 -5.77
C ALA A 34 -8.07 5.46 -6.33
N ASN A 35 -9.16 5.32 -5.60
CA ASN A 35 -10.41 6.05 -5.81
C ASN A 35 -11.01 6.37 -4.43
N GLY A 36 -10.93 7.64 -4.02
CA GLY A 36 -11.25 8.07 -2.68
C GLY A 36 -10.37 7.36 -1.64
N GLU A 37 -10.98 6.80 -0.61
CA GLU A 37 -10.26 6.08 0.47
C GLU A 37 -9.97 4.60 0.14
N THR A 38 -10.36 4.14 -1.05
CA THR A 38 -10.06 2.78 -1.50
C THR A 38 -8.85 2.79 -2.41
N SER A 39 -7.87 1.93 -2.12
CA SER A 39 -6.68 1.79 -2.97
C SER A 39 -6.30 0.34 -3.15
N LEU A 40 -5.77 0.03 -4.33
CA LEU A 40 -5.28 -1.29 -4.71
C LEU A 40 -3.83 -1.17 -5.16
N GLN A 41 -2.94 -1.96 -4.56
CA GLN A 41 -1.52 -1.97 -4.89
C GLN A 41 -1.04 -3.37 -5.23
N TRP A 42 -0.13 -3.45 -6.18
CA TRP A 42 0.55 -4.68 -6.53
C TRP A 42 1.54 -5.10 -5.43
N LEU A 43 1.54 -6.37 -5.05
CA LEU A 43 2.51 -6.97 -4.13
C LEU A 43 3.39 -8.00 -4.82
N ALA A 44 2.79 -8.85 -5.66
CA ALA A 44 3.44 -9.92 -6.40
C ALA A 44 2.68 -10.20 -7.70
N PRO A 45 3.22 -11.00 -8.64
CA PRO A 45 2.59 -11.26 -9.93
C PRO A 45 1.13 -11.75 -9.86
N ASP A 46 0.75 -12.38 -8.77
CA ASP A 46 -0.58 -12.94 -8.51
C ASP A 46 -1.22 -12.39 -7.22
N GLU A 47 -0.68 -11.28 -6.67
CA GLU A 47 -1.10 -10.78 -5.35
C GLU A 47 -1.17 -9.26 -5.30
N TRP A 48 -2.27 -8.75 -4.74
CA TRP A 48 -2.52 -7.32 -4.52
C TRP A 48 -2.99 -7.08 -3.09
N LEU A 49 -2.64 -5.93 -2.55
CA LEU A 49 -3.21 -5.43 -1.29
C LEU A 49 -4.27 -4.37 -1.61
N LEU A 50 -5.44 -4.59 -1.09
CA LEU A 50 -6.56 -3.65 -1.12
C LEU A 50 -6.68 -2.98 0.24
N ILE A 51 -6.67 -1.66 0.27
CA ILE A 51 -6.98 -0.86 1.46
C ILE A 51 -8.32 -0.19 1.24
N VAL A 52 -9.19 -0.29 2.24
CA VAL A 52 -10.57 0.22 2.22
C VAL A 52 -10.88 0.97 3.51
N PRO A 53 -11.92 1.81 3.55
CA PRO A 53 -12.38 2.43 4.77
C PRO A 53 -12.63 1.38 5.88
N SER A 54 -12.27 1.73 7.10
CA SER A 54 -12.43 0.83 8.25
C SER A 54 -13.88 0.41 8.43
N GLY A 55 -14.09 -0.88 8.68
CA GLY A 55 -15.44 -1.46 8.87
C GLY A 55 -16.16 -1.86 7.58
N THR A 56 -15.57 -1.58 6.40
CA THR A 56 -16.16 -1.97 5.11
C THR A 56 -15.61 -3.27 4.54
N GLU A 57 -14.61 -3.87 5.19
CA GLU A 57 -13.84 -5.02 4.69
C GLU A 57 -14.73 -6.19 4.28
N PHE A 58 -15.68 -6.55 5.14
CA PHE A 58 -16.59 -7.66 4.87
C PHE A 58 -17.47 -7.39 3.64
N ALA A 59 -18.05 -6.19 3.54
CA ALA A 59 -18.91 -5.82 2.41
C ALA A 59 -18.12 -5.83 1.09
N VAL A 60 -16.88 -5.33 1.12
CA VAL A 60 -15.99 -5.33 -0.05
C VAL A 60 -15.57 -6.75 -0.41
N GLU A 61 -15.24 -7.60 0.55
CA GLU A 61 -14.94 -9.00 0.30
C GLU A 61 -16.11 -9.71 -0.38
N GLN A 62 -17.34 -9.50 0.09
CA GLN A 62 -18.53 -10.12 -0.53
C GLN A 62 -18.75 -9.64 -1.98
N LYS A 63 -18.53 -8.34 -2.25
CA LYS A 63 -18.60 -7.79 -3.61
C LYS A 63 -17.56 -8.45 -4.54
N LEU A 64 -16.34 -8.59 -4.06
CA LEU A 64 -15.27 -9.22 -4.82
C LEU A 64 -15.58 -10.70 -5.07
N ARG A 65 -16.03 -11.45 -4.06
CA ARG A 65 -16.41 -12.87 -4.23
C ARG A 65 -17.53 -13.05 -5.24
N ALA A 66 -18.53 -12.19 -5.20
CA ALA A 66 -19.63 -12.23 -6.16
C ALA A 66 -19.19 -11.85 -7.60
N ALA A 67 -18.28 -10.90 -7.74
CA ALA A 67 -17.79 -10.47 -9.06
C ALA A 67 -16.77 -11.43 -9.67
N LEU A 68 -16.10 -12.25 -8.85
CA LEU A 68 -15.07 -13.20 -9.24
C LEU A 68 -15.53 -14.67 -9.06
N ASP A 69 -16.85 -14.88 -9.00
CA ASP A 69 -17.41 -16.21 -8.82
C ASP A 69 -16.96 -17.16 -9.95
N GLY A 70 -16.66 -18.41 -9.57
CA GLY A 70 -16.14 -19.43 -10.47
C GLY A 70 -14.64 -19.30 -10.82
N LEU A 71 -13.95 -18.25 -10.41
CA LEU A 71 -12.51 -18.09 -10.62
C LEU A 71 -11.71 -18.66 -9.45
N HIS A 72 -10.47 -19.11 -9.73
CA HIS A 72 -9.54 -19.53 -8.70
C HIS A 72 -8.90 -18.30 -8.04
N ILE A 73 -9.43 -17.92 -6.87
CA ILE A 73 -9.02 -16.71 -6.15
C ILE A 73 -8.81 -16.97 -4.66
N SER A 74 -8.07 -16.07 -4.02
CA SER A 74 -8.03 -15.98 -2.56
C SER A 74 -8.26 -14.54 -2.13
N ILE A 75 -9.13 -14.34 -1.13
CA ILE A 75 -9.36 -13.03 -0.49
C ILE A 75 -9.23 -13.26 1.01
N VAL A 76 -8.32 -12.53 1.64
CA VAL A 76 -8.03 -12.67 3.08
C VAL A 76 -8.04 -11.30 3.74
N ASN A 77 -8.82 -11.15 4.80
CA ASN A 77 -8.78 -9.95 5.65
C ASN A 77 -7.52 -9.99 6.54
N VAL A 78 -6.64 -9.01 6.35
CA VAL A 78 -5.37 -8.88 7.08
C VAL A 78 -5.29 -7.59 7.90
N SER A 79 -6.42 -6.93 8.14
CA SER A 79 -6.52 -5.60 8.77
C SER A 79 -5.77 -5.47 10.10
N GLY A 80 -5.80 -6.49 10.95
CA GLY A 80 -5.13 -6.46 12.26
C GLY A 80 -3.61 -6.65 12.21
N GLY A 81 -3.04 -7.00 11.06
CA GLY A 81 -1.63 -7.36 10.90
C GLY A 81 -0.71 -6.20 10.51
N GLN A 82 -1.29 -5.07 10.10
CA GLN A 82 -0.55 -3.95 9.50
C GLN A 82 -0.99 -2.61 10.09
N THR A 83 -0.06 -1.64 10.07
CA THR A 83 -0.28 -0.24 10.42
C THR A 83 0.16 0.61 9.24
N LEU A 84 -0.59 1.66 8.94
CA LEU A 84 -0.26 2.64 7.93
C LEU A 84 0.23 3.92 8.61
N LEU A 85 1.41 4.39 8.23
CA LEU A 85 1.99 5.65 8.67
C LEU A 85 2.03 6.60 7.47
N GLU A 86 1.35 7.73 7.55
CA GLU A 86 1.44 8.76 6.53
C GLU A 86 2.58 9.72 6.86
N LEU A 87 3.40 10.04 5.86
CA LEU A 87 4.45 11.02 5.90
C LEU A 87 4.13 12.11 4.87
N SER A 88 4.07 13.37 5.29
CA SER A 88 3.83 14.48 4.37
C SER A 88 4.79 15.63 4.60
N GLY A 89 5.12 16.35 3.52
CA GLY A 89 5.97 17.53 3.55
C GLY A 89 7.19 17.45 2.62
N ALA A 90 7.77 18.59 2.31
CA ALA A 90 8.84 18.75 1.32
C ALA A 90 10.13 17.95 1.62
N LYS A 91 10.33 17.50 2.88
CA LYS A 91 11.52 16.77 3.33
C LYS A 91 11.33 15.27 3.46
N VAL A 92 10.16 14.76 3.13
CA VAL A 92 9.88 13.32 3.26
C VAL A 92 10.84 12.49 2.41
N ARG A 93 11.14 12.93 1.19
CA ARG A 93 12.05 12.21 0.29
C ARG A 93 13.47 12.07 0.88
N GLU A 94 13.98 13.12 1.54
CA GLU A 94 15.27 13.05 2.22
C GLU A 94 15.25 12.08 3.41
N VAL A 95 14.15 12.01 4.15
CA VAL A 95 13.95 11.01 5.22
C VAL A 95 13.93 9.59 4.64
N LEU A 96 13.25 9.38 3.50
CA LEU A 96 13.24 8.09 2.82
C LEU A 96 14.65 7.71 2.32
N MET A 97 15.42 8.65 1.76
CA MET A 97 16.79 8.41 1.30
C MET A 97 17.72 7.91 2.41
N LYS A 98 17.52 8.33 3.65
CA LYS A 98 18.26 7.82 4.81
C LYS A 98 17.83 6.42 5.25
N SER A 99 16.64 6.03 4.87
CA SER A 99 15.95 4.90 5.47
C SER A 99 15.89 3.67 4.58
N THR A 100 15.94 3.82 3.26
CA THR A 100 15.85 2.72 2.29
C THR A 100 16.97 2.78 1.27
N SER A 101 17.40 1.60 0.80
CA SER A 101 18.32 1.48 -0.34
C SER A 101 17.61 1.55 -1.69
N TYR A 102 16.27 1.56 -1.70
CA TYR A 102 15.52 1.72 -2.94
C TYR A 102 15.63 3.17 -3.43
N ASP A 103 15.84 3.35 -4.73
CA ASP A 103 15.94 4.68 -5.33
C ASP A 103 14.58 5.41 -5.29
N VAL A 104 14.49 6.39 -4.43
CA VAL A 104 13.30 7.24 -4.24
C VAL A 104 13.32 8.52 -5.06
N HIS A 105 14.23 8.63 -6.04
CA HIS A 105 14.29 9.76 -6.96
C HIS A 105 12.94 9.93 -7.71
N PRO A 106 12.46 11.15 -8.00
CA PRO A 106 11.16 11.39 -8.65
C PRO A 106 10.98 10.63 -9.97
N SER A 107 12.04 10.49 -10.77
CA SER A 107 11.98 9.74 -12.03
C SER A 107 11.78 8.24 -11.86
N ASN A 108 12.17 7.67 -10.70
CA ASN A 108 12.04 6.25 -10.41
C ASN A 108 10.88 5.93 -9.48
N PHE A 109 10.49 6.88 -8.63
CA PHE A 109 9.38 6.71 -7.70
C PHE A 109 8.32 7.82 -7.87
N PRO A 110 7.58 7.82 -9.00
CA PRO A 110 6.47 8.74 -9.23
C PRO A 110 5.28 8.44 -8.31
N VAL A 111 4.33 9.37 -8.24
CA VAL A 111 3.01 9.13 -7.63
C VAL A 111 2.33 7.95 -8.32
N GLY A 112 1.64 7.11 -7.55
CA GLY A 112 1.02 5.87 -8.04
C GLY A 112 1.95 4.67 -8.07
N LYS A 113 3.10 4.76 -7.38
CA LYS A 113 4.03 3.63 -7.19
C LYS A 113 4.01 3.11 -5.76
N ALA A 114 4.09 1.78 -5.60
CA ALA A 114 4.22 1.10 -4.32
C ALA A 114 5.30 0.02 -4.38
N VAL A 115 6.23 0.02 -3.44
CA VAL A 115 7.39 -0.87 -3.46
C VAL A 115 7.64 -1.51 -2.11
N GLY A 116 7.66 -2.85 -2.08
CA GLY A 116 8.17 -3.61 -0.94
C GLY A 116 9.70 -3.54 -0.90
N THR A 117 10.26 -3.02 0.18
CA THR A 117 11.70 -2.82 0.30
C THR A 117 12.19 -2.92 1.74
N ASN A 118 13.51 -3.01 1.89
CA ASN A 118 14.13 -2.81 3.19
C ASN A 118 14.06 -1.34 3.58
N PHE A 119 13.66 -1.10 4.82
CA PHE A 119 13.62 0.21 5.43
C PHE A 119 14.29 0.09 6.81
N ALA A 120 15.39 0.78 7.00
CA ALA A 120 16.27 0.55 8.13
C ALA A 120 16.70 -0.94 8.20
N LYS A 121 16.33 -1.67 9.25
CA LYS A 121 16.68 -3.09 9.45
C LYS A 121 15.50 -4.05 9.29
N SER A 122 14.38 -3.60 8.73
CA SER A 122 13.19 -4.44 8.51
C SER A 122 12.56 -4.12 7.15
N GLN A 123 11.50 -4.83 6.80
CA GLN A 123 10.79 -4.68 5.53
C GLN A 123 9.45 -3.97 5.74
N LEU A 124 9.10 -3.13 4.80
CA LEU A 124 7.80 -2.49 4.69
C LEU A 124 7.45 -2.24 3.21
N VAL A 125 6.27 -1.73 2.95
CA VAL A 125 5.92 -1.20 1.63
C VAL A 125 5.88 0.33 1.71
N ILE A 126 6.61 0.98 0.82
CA ILE A 126 6.55 2.43 0.59
C ILE A 126 5.52 2.67 -0.51
N ARG A 127 4.58 3.59 -0.29
CA ARG A 127 3.54 4.01 -1.23
C ARG A 127 3.66 5.51 -1.46
N HIS A 128 3.69 5.95 -2.72
CA HIS A 128 3.71 7.37 -3.08
C HIS A 128 2.31 7.75 -3.56
N THR A 129 1.54 8.39 -2.69
CA THR A 129 0.10 8.63 -2.89
C THR A 129 -0.22 10.01 -3.45
N ALA A 130 0.60 11.01 -3.15
CA ALA A 130 0.51 12.37 -3.71
C ALA A 130 1.90 13.03 -3.73
N GLU A 131 2.05 14.18 -4.37
CA GLU A 131 3.33 14.85 -4.63
C GLU A 131 4.28 14.88 -3.42
N ASP A 132 3.82 15.34 -2.26
CA ASP A 132 4.59 15.40 -1.02
C ASP A 132 4.03 14.45 0.06
N THR A 133 3.30 13.39 -0.34
CA THR A 133 2.63 12.48 0.58
C THR A 133 2.99 11.05 0.27
N TRP A 134 3.47 10.38 1.29
CA TRP A 134 3.92 9.00 1.26
C TRP A 134 3.26 8.21 2.37
N GLU A 135 3.05 6.95 2.15
CA GLU A 135 2.55 6.03 3.16
C GLU A 135 3.52 4.87 3.33
N LEU A 136 3.76 4.52 4.58
CA LEU A 136 4.55 3.35 4.95
C LEU A 136 3.60 2.30 5.53
N LEU A 137 3.45 1.20 4.81
CA LEU A 137 2.68 0.05 5.29
C LEU A 137 3.62 -0.87 6.04
N VAL A 138 3.48 -0.90 7.36
CA VAL A 138 4.36 -1.63 8.26
C VAL A 138 3.62 -2.80 8.93
N ARG A 139 4.32 -3.88 9.26
CA ARG A 139 3.75 -4.92 10.14
C ARG A 139 3.53 -4.32 11.52
N ARG A 140 2.36 -4.55 12.10
CA ARG A 140 1.99 -4.01 13.41
C ARG A 140 3.02 -4.29 14.51
N SER A 141 3.62 -5.46 14.51
CA SER A 141 4.66 -5.85 15.48
C SER A 141 5.97 -5.05 15.37
N PHE A 142 6.17 -4.30 14.28
CA PHE A 142 7.33 -3.45 14.06
C PHE A 142 6.99 -1.95 14.09
N SER A 143 5.75 -1.57 14.42
CA SER A 143 5.31 -0.17 14.38
C SER A 143 6.12 0.73 15.29
N ASP A 144 6.42 0.31 16.52
CA ASP A 144 7.24 1.08 17.46
C ASP A 144 8.67 1.30 16.94
N TYR A 145 9.27 0.26 16.36
CA TYR A 145 10.59 0.36 15.76
C TYR A 145 10.63 1.39 14.63
N PHE A 146 9.68 1.33 13.70
CA PHE A 146 9.62 2.29 12.60
C PHE A 146 9.27 3.69 13.07
N TRP A 147 8.44 3.82 14.07
CA TRP A 147 8.11 5.10 14.68
C TRP A 147 9.34 5.80 15.27
N LEU A 148 10.14 5.08 16.07
CA LEU A 148 11.39 5.61 16.64
C LEU A 148 12.41 5.92 15.54
N TRP A 149 12.53 5.07 14.54
CA TRP A 149 13.40 5.33 13.39
C TRP A 149 13.03 6.62 12.65
N LEU A 150 11.75 6.84 12.39
CA LEU A 150 11.27 8.04 11.70
C LEU A 150 11.51 9.29 12.52
N GLN A 151 11.37 9.25 13.84
CA GLN A 151 11.70 10.38 14.71
C GLN A 151 13.19 10.75 14.60
N ASP A 152 14.07 9.76 14.65
CA ASP A 152 15.51 9.97 14.50
C ASP A 152 15.88 10.48 13.12
N ALA A 153 15.40 9.82 12.07
CA ALA A 153 15.67 10.21 10.68
C ALA A 153 15.16 11.60 10.32
N SER A 154 14.11 12.09 11.00
CA SER A 154 13.50 13.41 10.77
C SER A 154 14.08 14.51 11.66
N ALA A 155 14.94 14.18 12.63
CA ALA A 155 15.37 15.11 13.69
C ALA A 155 15.95 16.42 13.13
N GLU A 156 16.73 16.38 12.05
CA GLU A 156 17.34 17.58 11.45
C GLU A 156 16.33 18.46 10.68
N PHE A 157 15.18 17.89 10.27
CA PHE A 157 14.16 18.61 9.51
C PHE A 157 13.01 19.12 10.39
N GLY A 158 12.92 18.60 11.60
CA GLY A 158 11.76 18.77 12.47
C GLY A 158 10.63 17.79 12.12
N LEU A 159 9.86 17.39 13.11
CA LEU A 159 8.73 16.47 12.98
C LEU A 159 7.50 17.04 13.69
N ALA A 160 6.40 17.20 12.95
CA ALA A 160 5.09 17.48 13.52
C ALA A 160 4.24 16.19 13.46
N ILE A 161 3.69 15.80 14.59
CA ILE A 161 2.82 14.63 14.69
C ILE A 161 1.37 15.10 14.60
N LYS A 162 0.62 14.52 13.68
CA LYS A 162 -0.84 14.68 13.57
C LYS A 162 -1.50 13.40 14.05
N ALA A 163 -2.45 13.53 14.96
CA ALA A 163 -3.30 12.43 15.43
C ALA A 163 -4.51 12.26 14.51
#